data_e1baa414fca3039a2378949d79fd9fe4
#
_entry.id   e1baa414fca3039a2378949d79fd9fe4
#
_cell.length_a   1.000
_cell.length_b   1.000
_cell.length_c   1.000
_cell.angle_alpha   90.00
_cell.angle_beta   90.00
_cell.angle_gamma   90.00
#
_symmetry.space_group_name_H-M   'P 1'
#
loop_
_entity.id
_entity.type
_entity.pdbx_description
1 polymer ?
#
loop_
_entity_poly.entity_id
_entity_poly.type
_entity_poly.pdbx_seq_one_letter_code
_entity_poly.pdbx_strand_id
1 'polypeptide(L)'
;IPHLCDLRKIGDEFSAESFTLVTMNPPYKPVNTGIESLGESARIARHEVCCNIDDAVKAANYLLTYGGKFCMCHRPERLVDALTVMRDYKIEPKRLRFVCDKNNQEPFLFLVEGKKGAKPFLRVEPTLVIKRPDGRFTPEMLDVYGSYADGYEDKIR
;
A
#
# COMPACT_ATOMS: atom_id res chain seq x y z
N ILE A 1 1.11 -20.25 -0.13
CA ILE A 1 -0.24 -20.80 0.13
C ILE A 1 -1.12 -19.62 0.57
N PRO A 2 -2.27 -19.35 -0.07
CA PRO A 2 -3.20 -18.30 0.38
C PRO A 2 -3.88 -18.72 1.68
N HIS A 3 -4.05 -17.75 2.61
CA HIS A 3 -4.77 -17.90 3.86
C HIS A 3 -5.92 -16.88 3.89
N LEU A 4 -7.10 -17.31 4.30
CA LEU A 4 -8.25 -16.44 4.55
C LEU A 4 -8.37 -16.19 6.04
N CYS A 5 -8.01 -15.00 6.48
CA CYS A 5 -8.10 -14.61 7.89
C CYS A 5 -8.46 -13.13 8.05
N ASP A 6 -9.00 -12.78 9.20
CA ASP A 6 -9.17 -11.38 9.60
C ASP A 6 -7.82 -10.81 10.04
N LEU A 7 -7.37 -9.74 9.39
CA LEU A 7 -6.09 -9.11 9.67
C LEU A 7 -5.93 -8.71 11.15
N ARG A 8 -7.03 -8.37 11.82
CA ARG A 8 -7.05 -8.03 13.25
C ARG A 8 -6.77 -9.22 14.16
N LYS A 9 -6.91 -10.44 13.62
CA LYS A 9 -6.64 -11.73 14.27
C LYS A 9 -5.46 -12.46 13.66
N ILE A 10 -4.56 -11.74 13.04
CA ILE A 10 -3.43 -12.34 12.31
C ILE A 10 -2.56 -13.26 13.18
N GLY A 11 -2.54 -13.02 14.49
CA GLY A 11 -1.84 -13.85 15.46
C GLY A 11 -2.41 -15.26 15.66
N ASP A 12 -3.65 -15.50 15.21
CA ASP A 12 -4.26 -16.84 15.26
C ASP A 12 -3.71 -17.74 14.15
N GLU A 13 -3.18 -17.14 13.06
CA GLU A 13 -2.70 -17.84 11.87
C GLU A 13 -1.18 -17.86 11.75
N PHE A 14 -0.51 -16.80 12.22
CA PHE A 14 0.93 -16.64 12.04
C PHE A 14 1.63 -16.28 13.34
N SER A 15 2.83 -16.82 13.54
CA SER A 15 3.67 -16.43 14.67
C SER A 15 4.19 -15.00 14.51
N ALA A 16 4.37 -14.33 15.65
CA ALA A 16 5.02 -13.02 15.66
C ALA A 16 6.45 -13.13 15.07
N GLU A 17 6.89 -12.03 14.46
CA GLU A 17 8.27 -11.89 13.96
C GLU A 17 8.71 -13.00 13.00
N SER A 18 7.80 -13.50 12.16
CA SER A 18 8.05 -14.60 11.23
C SER A 18 8.37 -14.17 9.79
N PHE A 19 8.26 -12.87 9.47
CA PHE A 19 8.48 -12.35 8.12
C PHE A 19 9.53 -11.23 8.10
N THR A 20 10.34 -11.21 7.05
CA THR A 20 11.32 -10.13 6.78
C THR A 20 10.74 -9.02 5.90
N LEU A 21 9.66 -9.31 5.19
CA LEU A 21 8.95 -8.37 4.32
C LEU A 21 7.44 -8.59 4.46
N VAL A 22 6.72 -7.49 4.66
CA VAL A 22 5.25 -7.44 4.56
C VAL A 22 4.88 -6.36 3.57
N THR A 23 4.00 -6.69 2.63
CA THR A 23 3.47 -5.74 1.65
C THR A 23 1.96 -5.63 1.80
N MET A 24 1.41 -4.44 1.62
CA MET A 24 -0.02 -4.21 1.73
C MET A 24 -0.53 -3.15 0.77
N ASN A 25 -1.69 -3.43 0.20
CA ASN A 25 -2.52 -2.45 -0.51
C ASN A 25 -3.84 -2.31 0.26
N PRO A 26 -3.89 -1.46 1.30
CA PRO A 26 -5.06 -1.35 2.15
C PRO A 26 -6.22 -0.63 1.42
N PRO A 27 -7.48 -0.83 1.86
CA PRO A 27 -8.61 -0.13 1.28
C PRO A 27 -8.48 1.39 1.46
N TYR A 28 -8.73 2.16 0.39
CA TYR A 28 -8.50 3.61 0.36
C TYR A 28 -9.61 4.46 0.98
N LYS A 29 -10.79 3.89 1.23
CA LYS A 29 -11.94 4.67 1.75
C LYS A 29 -11.97 4.66 3.27
N PRO A 30 -12.17 5.83 3.92
CA PRO A 30 -12.49 5.89 5.34
C PRO A 30 -13.82 5.19 5.62
N VAL A 31 -13.93 4.59 6.78
CA VAL A 31 -15.11 3.79 7.22
C VAL A 31 -16.42 4.59 7.18
N ASN A 32 -16.39 5.92 7.26
CA ASN A 32 -17.57 6.79 7.44
C ASN A 32 -17.93 7.69 6.25
N THR A 33 -17.31 7.51 5.08
CA THR A 33 -17.64 8.30 3.88
C THR A 33 -18.40 7.43 2.89
N GLY A 34 -19.64 7.11 3.16
CA GLY A 34 -20.39 6.21 2.31
C GLY A 34 -21.74 6.75 1.89
N ILE A 35 -22.03 6.74 0.64
CA ILE A 35 -23.33 6.89 0.02
C ILE A 35 -24.27 5.78 0.54
N GLU A 36 -25.43 6.16 1.08
CA GLU A 36 -26.48 5.29 1.65
C GLU A 36 -27.19 4.37 0.63
N SER A 37 -26.69 4.20 -0.59
CA SER A 37 -27.44 3.58 -1.68
C SER A 37 -26.99 2.19 -2.11
N LEU A 38 -26.41 1.39 -1.23
CA LEU A 38 -26.03 0.01 -1.57
C LEU A 38 -26.74 -0.98 -0.65
N GLY A 39 -27.31 -2.03 -1.26
CA GLY A 39 -28.09 -3.04 -0.58
C GLY A 39 -27.38 -3.73 0.60
N GLU A 40 -28.16 -4.43 1.42
CA GLU A 40 -27.77 -5.01 2.69
C GLU A 40 -26.52 -5.90 2.63
N SER A 41 -26.36 -6.66 1.54
CA SER A 41 -25.16 -7.50 1.28
C SER A 41 -23.88 -6.69 1.12
N ALA A 42 -23.96 -5.49 0.51
CA ALA A 42 -22.81 -4.59 0.37
C ALA A 42 -22.49 -3.82 1.65
N ARG A 43 -23.48 -3.67 2.56
CA ARG A 43 -23.28 -3.15 3.92
C ARG A 43 -22.55 -4.17 4.79
N ILE A 44 -22.93 -5.43 4.74
CA ILE A 44 -22.29 -6.53 5.48
C ILE A 44 -20.84 -6.69 5.05
N ALA A 45 -20.58 -6.76 3.73
CA ALA A 45 -19.23 -6.86 3.19
C ALA A 45 -18.34 -5.65 3.57
N ARG A 46 -18.91 -4.45 3.77
CA ARG A 46 -18.16 -3.26 4.23
C ARG A 46 -17.90 -3.25 5.73
N HIS A 47 -18.82 -3.77 6.55
CA HIS A 47 -18.61 -3.89 8.00
C HIS A 47 -17.61 -4.99 8.36
N GLU A 48 -17.52 -6.03 7.54
CA GLU A 48 -16.55 -7.13 7.74
C GLU A 48 -15.16 -6.82 7.18
N VAL A 49 -15.03 -5.89 6.22
CA VAL A 49 -13.76 -5.55 5.54
C VAL A 49 -13.20 -4.18 5.95
N CYS A 50 -13.60 -3.63 7.06
CA CYS A 50 -13.04 -2.35 7.54
C CYS A 50 -11.70 -2.54 8.23
N CYS A 51 -10.69 -3.02 7.48
CA CYS A 51 -9.29 -2.86 7.83
C CYS A 51 -8.87 -1.41 7.51
N ASN A 52 -8.50 -0.67 8.50
CA ASN A 52 -7.95 0.68 8.36
C ASN A 52 -6.40 0.66 8.32
N ILE A 53 -5.78 1.83 8.13
CA ILE A 53 -4.30 1.93 8.10
C ILE A 53 -3.70 1.44 9.43
N ASP A 54 -4.35 1.72 10.56
CA ASP A 54 -3.89 1.29 11.88
C ASP A 54 -3.84 -0.23 12.00
N ASP A 55 -4.94 -0.92 11.64
CA ASP A 55 -4.98 -2.38 11.62
C ASP A 55 -3.90 -2.98 10.72
N ALA A 56 -3.70 -2.37 9.55
CA ALA A 56 -2.70 -2.79 8.58
C ALA A 56 -1.27 -2.71 9.13
N VAL A 57 -0.92 -1.57 9.71
CA VAL A 57 0.42 -1.33 10.25
C VAL A 57 0.66 -2.13 11.53
N LYS A 58 -0.37 -2.28 12.36
CA LYS A 58 -0.33 -3.14 13.55
C LYS A 58 -0.04 -4.60 13.20
N ALA A 59 -0.76 -5.15 12.23
CA ALA A 59 -0.53 -6.50 11.75
C ALA A 59 0.87 -6.66 11.14
N ALA A 60 1.32 -5.68 10.33
CA ALA A 60 2.66 -5.67 9.77
C ALA A 60 3.73 -5.66 10.87
N ASN A 61 3.56 -4.84 11.92
CA ASN A 61 4.49 -4.80 13.05
C ASN A 61 4.54 -6.15 13.80
N TYR A 62 3.39 -6.81 13.98
CA TYR A 62 3.34 -8.13 14.61
C TYR A 62 4.12 -9.17 13.80
N LEU A 63 3.90 -9.19 12.49
CA LEU A 63 4.49 -10.19 11.59
C LEU A 63 5.99 -9.98 11.34
N LEU A 64 6.46 -8.72 11.31
CA LEU A 64 7.83 -8.41 10.93
C LEU A 64 8.85 -8.75 12.01
N THR A 65 9.94 -9.37 11.60
CA THR A 65 11.17 -9.46 12.40
C THR A 65 11.73 -8.07 12.67
N TYR A 66 12.59 -7.91 13.69
CA TYR A 66 13.35 -6.68 13.87
C TYR A 66 14.21 -6.39 12.64
N GLY A 67 14.15 -5.16 12.13
CA GLY A 67 14.82 -4.79 10.88
C GLY A 67 14.09 -5.22 9.61
N GLY A 68 12.97 -5.92 9.71
CA GLY A 68 12.10 -6.27 8.59
C GLY A 68 11.44 -5.05 7.95
N LYS A 69 10.99 -5.20 6.72
CA LYS A 69 10.46 -4.11 5.88
C LYS A 69 8.95 -4.21 5.72
N PHE A 70 8.28 -3.07 5.82
CA PHE A 70 6.88 -2.89 5.45
C PHE A 70 6.77 -2.01 4.22
N CYS A 71 6.08 -2.48 3.19
CA CYS A 71 5.80 -1.69 1.99
C CYS A 71 4.29 -1.52 1.82
N MET A 72 3.86 -0.29 1.60
CA MET A 72 2.45 0.04 1.44
C MET A 72 2.26 1.07 0.32
N CYS A 73 1.12 1.00 -0.40
CA CYS A 73 0.64 2.08 -1.25
C CYS A 73 -0.66 2.66 -0.68
N HIS A 74 -0.86 3.97 -0.86
CA HIS A 74 -2.10 4.64 -0.45
C HIS A 74 -2.31 5.95 -1.21
N ARG A 75 -3.47 6.58 -1.00
CA ARG A 75 -3.80 7.90 -1.55
C ARG A 75 -2.99 9.00 -0.86
N PRO A 76 -2.52 10.05 -1.60
CA PRO A 76 -1.71 11.13 -1.05
C PRO A 76 -2.34 11.86 0.14
N GLU A 77 -3.67 11.98 0.17
CA GLU A 77 -4.43 12.63 1.25
C GLU A 77 -4.25 11.93 2.61
N ARG A 78 -3.84 10.66 2.59
CA ARG A 78 -3.62 9.85 3.79
C ARG A 78 -2.14 9.70 4.15
N LEU A 79 -1.26 10.48 3.50
CA LEU A 79 0.18 10.36 3.70
C LEU A 79 0.58 10.63 5.16
N VAL A 80 0.09 11.71 5.74
CA VAL A 80 0.42 12.08 7.12
C VAL A 80 -0.05 11.01 8.10
N ASP A 81 -1.29 10.52 7.93
CA ASP A 81 -1.83 9.45 8.78
C ASP A 81 -0.97 8.18 8.68
N ALA A 82 -0.62 7.78 7.46
CA ALA A 82 0.18 6.59 7.22
C ALA A 82 1.56 6.68 7.89
N LEU A 83 2.27 7.80 7.71
CA LEU A 83 3.59 7.99 8.31
C LEU A 83 3.53 8.05 9.84
N THR A 84 2.47 8.67 10.40
CA THR A 84 2.26 8.75 11.85
C THR A 84 2.04 7.36 12.43
N VAL A 85 1.07 6.62 11.90
CA VAL A 85 0.74 5.27 12.38
C VAL A 85 1.94 4.33 12.23
N MET A 86 2.69 4.40 11.13
CA MET A 86 3.92 3.59 10.98
C MET A 86 4.91 3.86 12.13
N ARG A 87 5.14 5.12 12.49
CA ARG A 87 6.04 5.48 13.60
C ARG A 87 5.51 5.05 14.97
N ASP A 88 4.20 5.17 15.19
CA ASP A 88 3.55 4.72 16.43
C ASP A 88 3.78 3.22 16.67
N TYR A 89 3.73 2.42 15.62
CA TYR A 89 4.05 0.98 15.64
C TYR A 89 5.54 0.66 15.43
N LYS A 90 6.45 1.62 15.59
CA LYS A 90 7.91 1.39 15.49
C LYS A 90 8.37 0.89 14.10
N ILE A 91 7.61 1.16 13.07
CA ILE A 91 8.00 0.97 11.67
C ILE A 91 8.41 2.34 11.13
N GLU A 92 9.71 2.66 11.17
CA GLU A 92 10.19 3.96 10.72
C GLU A 92 10.15 4.06 9.19
N PRO A 93 9.45 5.06 8.61
CA PRO A 93 9.45 5.31 7.17
C PRO A 93 10.86 5.61 6.65
N LYS A 94 11.28 4.92 5.59
CA LYS A 94 12.64 5.02 5.04
C LYS A 94 12.70 5.51 3.60
N ARG A 95 11.70 5.15 2.80
CA ARG A 95 11.59 5.58 1.40
C ARG A 95 10.15 5.96 1.11
N LEU A 96 9.97 7.06 0.40
CA LEU A 96 8.68 7.56 -0.08
C LEU A 96 8.80 7.85 -1.55
N ARG A 97 7.82 7.43 -2.34
CA ARG A 97 7.74 7.72 -3.76
C ARG A 97 6.31 8.04 -4.16
N PHE A 98 6.10 9.14 -4.88
CA PHE A 98 4.80 9.46 -5.46
C PHE A 98 4.62 8.78 -6.81
N VAL A 99 3.36 8.55 -7.20
CA VAL A 99 3.00 7.94 -8.49
C VAL A 99 2.01 8.85 -9.20
N CYS A 100 2.32 9.20 -10.46
CA CYS A 100 1.48 9.99 -11.36
C CYS A 100 1.13 9.18 -12.62
N ASP A 101 -0.03 9.43 -13.22
CA ASP A 101 -0.37 8.80 -14.51
C ASP A 101 0.54 9.34 -15.64
N LYS A 102 0.70 10.68 -15.72
CA LYS A 102 1.57 11.37 -16.68
C LYS A 102 2.44 12.42 -15.99
N ASN A 103 3.50 12.87 -16.68
CA ASN A 103 4.31 13.98 -16.21
C ASN A 103 3.45 15.23 -15.92
N ASN A 104 3.84 15.98 -14.89
CA ASN A 104 3.20 17.22 -14.47
C ASN A 104 1.74 17.07 -14.01
N GLN A 105 1.30 15.86 -13.69
CA GLN A 105 0.01 15.61 -13.04
C GLN A 105 0.20 15.46 -11.53
N GLU A 106 -0.88 15.72 -10.79
CA GLU A 106 -0.92 15.45 -9.36
C GLU A 106 -0.76 13.95 -9.09
N PRO A 107 -0.01 13.58 -8.04
CA PRO A 107 0.09 12.20 -7.62
C PRO A 107 -1.28 11.64 -7.21
N PHE A 108 -1.60 10.44 -7.66
CA PHE A 108 -2.81 9.74 -7.24
C PHE A 108 -2.54 8.62 -6.24
N LEU A 109 -1.29 8.21 -6.09
CA LEU A 109 -0.81 7.28 -5.08
C LEU A 109 0.56 7.71 -4.53
N PHE A 110 0.88 7.24 -3.33
CA PHE A 110 2.24 7.14 -2.85
C PHE A 110 2.60 5.70 -2.51
N LEU A 111 3.87 5.40 -2.59
CA LEU A 111 4.50 4.16 -2.14
C LEU A 111 5.39 4.51 -0.96
N VAL A 112 5.29 3.77 0.12
CA VAL A 112 6.17 3.95 1.28
C VAL A 112 6.76 2.62 1.70
N GLU A 113 8.08 2.63 1.95
CA GLU A 113 8.80 1.55 2.62
C GLU A 113 9.20 2.03 4.01
N GLY A 114 8.85 1.26 5.02
CA GLY A 114 9.33 1.45 6.39
C GLY A 114 10.13 0.25 6.88
N LYS A 115 10.88 0.46 7.97
CA LYS A 115 11.70 -0.59 8.58
C LYS A 115 11.47 -0.65 10.08
N LYS A 116 11.13 -1.83 10.60
CA LYS A 116 10.86 -2.06 12.02
C LYS A 116 12.11 -1.81 12.86
N GLY A 117 12.00 -0.95 13.88
CA GLY A 117 13.07 -0.62 14.80
C GLY A 117 14.20 0.25 14.23
N ALA A 118 14.02 0.84 13.03
CA ALA A 118 15.03 1.71 12.44
C ALA A 118 15.05 3.12 13.07
N LYS A 119 16.17 3.81 12.91
CA LYS A 119 16.31 5.23 13.28
C LYS A 119 15.66 6.13 12.23
N PRO A 120 15.22 7.37 12.59
CA PRO A 120 14.69 8.34 11.64
C PRO A 120 15.60 8.56 10.44
N PHE A 121 15.06 8.88 9.34
CA PHE A 121 15.62 9.36 8.09
C PHE A 121 14.77 8.86 6.91
N LEU A 122 13.96 9.74 6.33
CA LEU A 122 13.13 9.46 5.17
C LEU A 122 13.80 9.98 3.90
N ARG A 123 13.97 9.13 2.90
CA ARG A 123 14.38 9.51 1.55
C ARG A 123 13.14 9.61 0.66
N VAL A 124 12.96 10.77 0.03
CA VAL A 124 11.96 10.93 -1.04
C VAL A 124 12.63 10.61 -2.38
N GLU A 125 12.03 9.72 -3.13
CA GLU A 125 12.53 9.29 -4.44
C GLU A 125 11.85 10.06 -5.58
N PRO A 126 12.45 10.11 -6.77
CA PRO A 126 11.81 10.69 -7.95
C PRO A 126 10.44 10.07 -8.20
N THR A 127 9.47 10.88 -8.60
CA THR A 127 8.10 10.42 -8.89
C THR A 127 8.10 9.34 -9.96
N LEU A 128 7.34 8.27 -9.72
CA LEU A 128 7.07 7.25 -10.72
C LEU A 128 5.99 7.76 -11.68
N VAL A 129 6.33 7.91 -12.92
CA VAL A 129 5.39 8.28 -13.99
C VAL A 129 4.99 7.02 -14.75
N ILE A 130 3.69 6.74 -14.80
CA ILE A 130 3.19 5.50 -15.42
C ILE A 130 3.24 5.59 -16.93
N LYS A 131 2.73 6.70 -17.52
CA LYS A 131 2.56 6.84 -18.97
C LYS A 131 3.33 8.02 -19.54
N ARG A 132 3.82 7.83 -20.75
CA ARG A 132 4.32 8.89 -21.63
C ARG A 132 3.16 9.74 -22.18
N PRO A 133 3.44 10.91 -22.80
CA PRO A 133 2.41 11.73 -23.44
C PRO A 133 1.59 10.99 -24.50
N ASP A 134 2.21 10.02 -25.20
CA ASP A 134 1.56 9.18 -26.21
C ASP A 134 0.63 8.09 -25.63
N GLY A 135 0.51 8.00 -24.31
CA GLY A 135 -0.34 7.04 -23.61
C GLY A 135 0.31 5.68 -23.31
N ARG A 136 1.49 5.40 -23.86
CA ARG A 136 2.23 4.16 -23.59
C ARG A 136 2.90 4.21 -22.23
N PHE A 137 3.20 3.06 -21.67
CA PHE A 137 3.98 2.97 -20.44
C PHE A 137 5.37 3.59 -20.59
N THR A 138 5.86 4.18 -19.50
CA THR A 138 7.26 4.61 -19.42
C THR A 138 8.18 3.39 -19.39
N PRO A 139 9.47 3.54 -19.79
CA PRO A 139 10.43 2.44 -19.68
C PRO A 139 10.52 1.86 -18.26
N GLU A 140 10.44 2.71 -17.24
CA GLU A 140 10.46 2.27 -15.85
C GLU A 140 9.23 1.41 -15.49
N MET A 141 8.04 1.78 -15.99
CA MET A 141 6.85 0.94 -15.77
C MET A 141 6.91 -0.38 -16.52
N LEU A 142 7.49 -0.41 -17.72
CA LEU A 142 7.74 -1.65 -18.45
C LEU A 142 8.69 -2.56 -17.69
N ASP A 143 9.74 -2.01 -17.09
CA ASP A 143 10.67 -2.75 -16.24
C ASP A 143 9.97 -3.31 -14.98
N VAL A 144 9.10 -2.52 -14.33
CA VAL A 144 8.31 -2.97 -13.17
C VAL A 144 7.35 -4.10 -13.52
N TYR A 145 6.69 -4.04 -14.67
CA TYR A 145 5.76 -5.08 -15.12
C TYR A 145 6.48 -6.32 -15.67
N GLY A 146 7.69 -6.16 -16.22
CA GLY A 146 8.43 -7.25 -16.86
C GLY A 146 7.57 -7.94 -17.93
N SER A 147 7.55 -9.27 -17.94
CA SER A 147 6.76 -10.07 -18.90
C SER A 147 5.23 -9.86 -18.83
N TYR A 148 4.72 -9.28 -17.75
CA TYR A 148 3.28 -8.91 -17.70
C TYR A 148 2.94 -7.73 -18.62
N ALA A 149 3.94 -6.96 -19.07
CA ALA A 149 3.74 -5.86 -20.02
C ALA A 149 3.37 -6.33 -21.43
N ASP A 150 3.79 -7.52 -21.82
CA ASP A 150 3.63 -8.06 -23.18
C ASP A 150 2.16 -8.22 -23.61
N GLY A 151 1.21 -8.30 -22.67
CA GLY A 151 -0.24 -8.34 -22.94
C GLY A 151 -0.95 -6.99 -22.92
N TYR A 152 -0.26 -5.90 -22.54
CA TYR A 152 -0.86 -4.56 -22.39
C TYR A 152 -0.64 -3.66 -23.61
N GLU A 153 0.46 -3.82 -24.35
CA GLU A 153 0.74 -3.01 -25.55
C GLU A 153 -0.25 -3.27 -26.69
N ASP A 154 -0.81 -4.46 -26.78
CA ASP A 154 -1.81 -4.82 -27.81
C ASP A 154 -3.24 -4.31 -27.54
N LYS A 155 -3.54 -3.85 -26.33
CA LYS A 155 -4.88 -3.37 -25.93
C LYS A 155 -5.08 -1.86 -26.07
N ILE A 156 -4.03 -1.12 -26.46
CA ILE A 156 -4.04 0.36 -26.63
C ILE A 156 -3.96 0.73 -28.14
N ARG A 157 -4.47 -0.12 -29.00
CA ARG A 157 -4.71 0.21 -30.42
C ARG A 157 -6.17 0.48 -30.69
#